data_ff8c764fffedd412d3bd0ce8bfc45743
#
_entry.id   ff8c764fffedd412d3bd0ce8bfc45743
#
_cell.length_a   1.000
_cell.length_b   1.000
_cell.length_c   1.000
_cell.angle_alpha   90.00
_cell.angle_beta   90.00
_cell.angle_gamma   90.00
#
_symmetry.space_group_name_H-M   'P 1'
#
loop_
_entity.id
_entity.type
_entity.pdbx_description
1 polymer ?
#
loop_
_entity_poly.entity_id
_entity_poly.type
_entity_poly.pdbx_seq_one_letter_code
_entity_poly.pdbx_strand_id
1 'polypeptide(L)'
;MNTGGLTATQILNKAEQKLSSSTIIADVSIMIKRPKWTKTMELKTWSKGVDYAMAYVKGPEKDEGTVYLKAKNDVYNYLPKVKKTVKLPANLLSQNWMGTDMTTDDLVKLSKLTLDYEAKLSGSAQVSGRDCYVITLIPKPEADVLWGKLVLWIDKIDFIQLKTTFYDEDLDLVNTVIGGDIKNLGGKMLASKLTMIPAGKVGQSTVITYKTMKFDTPIDYSFFAKSNMPKVKP
;
A
#
# COMPACT_ATOMS: atom_id res chain seq x y z
N MET A 1 13.40 29.68 19.34
CA MET A 1 13.06 30.52 18.19
C MET A 1 12.35 29.65 17.18
N ASN A 2 11.08 29.92 16.94
CA ASN A 2 10.23 29.11 16.08
C ASN A 2 10.50 29.53 14.62
N THR A 3 11.43 28.87 13.97
CA THR A 3 11.64 29.06 12.52
C THR A 3 10.46 28.40 11.83
N GLY A 4 9.59 29.17 11.19
CA GLY A 4 8.31 28.84 10.57
C GLY A 4 8.24 27.63 9.61
N GLY A 5 8.87 26.50 9.96
CA GLY A 5 8.85 25.25 9.21
C GLY A 5 7.72 24.32 9.69
N LEU A 6 7.25 23.45 8.78
CA LEU A 6 6.27 22.43 9.12
C LEU A 6 6.85 21.42 10.12
N THR A 7 6.04 20.98 11.08
CA THR A 7 6.40 19.87 11.98
C THR A 7 6.36 18.53 11.20
N ALA A 8 7.05 17.50 11.73
CA ALA A 8 7.01 16.16 11.14
C ALA A 8 5.59 15.64 10.97
N THR A 9 4.75 15.80 11.98
CA THR A 9 3.33 15.41 11.94
C THR A 9 2.55 16.18 10.87
N GLN A 10 2.80 17.48 10.71
CA GLN A 10 2.14 18.26 9.66
C GLN A 10 2.55 17.80 8.24
N ILE A 11 3.84 17.49 8.04
CA ILE A 11 4.34 16.97 6.75
C ILE A 11 3.72 15.62 6.46
N LEU A 12 3.69 14.71 7.46
CA LEU A 12 3.10 13.38 7.33
C LEU A 12 1.60 13.47 7.00
N ASN A 13 0.86 14.32 7.71
CA ASN A 13 -0.56 14.56 7.42
C ASN A 13 -0.80 15.05 5.98
N LYS A 14 0.05 15.96 5.48
CA LYS A 14 -0.05 16.43 4.08
C LYS A 14 0.19 15.30 3.08
N ALA A 15 1.14 14.41 3.35
CA ALA A 15 1.40 13.24 2.50
C ALA A 15 0.24 12.23 2.54
N GLU A 16 -0.33 11.94 3.71
CA GLU A 16 -1.50 11.08 3.85
C GLU A 16 -2.73 11.66 3.14
N GLN A 17 -2.94 12.98 3.22
CA GLN A 17 -4.04 13.66 2.54
C GLN A 17 -4.01 13.51 1.01
N LYS A 18 -2.83 13.29 0.41
CA LYS A 18 -2.72 13.03 -1.03
C LYS A 18 -3.54 11.82 -1.47
N LEU A 19 -3.52 10.76 -0.67
CA LEU A 19 -4.28 9.53 -0.92
C LEU A 19 -5.62 9.49 -0.18
N SER A 20 -5.89 10.45 0.70
CA SER A 20 -7.16 10.51 1.43
C SER A 20 -8.33 10.73 0.48
N SER A 21 -9.32 9.84 0.58
CA SER A 21 -10.53 9.86 -0.25
C SER A 21 -11.59 8.98 0.41
N SER A 22 -12.86 9.31 0.19
CA SER A 22 -13.97 8.47 0.69
C SER A 22 -13.96 7.10 0.02
N THR A 23 -13.61 7.05 -1.25
CA THR A 23 -13.47 5.83 -2.05
C THR A 23 -12.33 5.96 -3.05
N ILE A 24 -11.65 4.85 -3.36
CA ILE A 24 -10.64 4.76 -4.41
C ILE A 24 -10.95 3.56 -5.28
N ILE A 25 -10.98 3.76 -6.60
CA ILE A 25 -11.05 2.68 -7.59
C ILE A 25 -9.78 2.75 -8.41
N ALA A 26 -9.06 1.65 -8.57
CA ALA A 26 -7.83 1.63 -9.34
C ALA A 26 -7.67 0.39 -10.22
N ASP A 27 -7.06 0.56 -11.39
CA ASP A 27 -6.46 -0.51 -12.17
C ASP A 27 -4.98 -0.58 -11.86
N VAL A 28 -4.53 -1.75 -11.42
CA VAL A 28 -3.19 -1.97 -10.88
C VAL A 28 -2.51 -3.13 -11.60
N SER A 29 -1.26 -2.93 -12.01
CA SER A 29 -0.39 -4.00 -12.46
C SER A 29 0.66 -4.27 -11.39
N ILE A 30 0.86 -5.54 -11.04
CA ILE A 30 1.88 -5.96 -10.08
C ILE A 30 2.83 -6.92 -10.78
N MET A 31 4.08 -6.48 -10.96
CA MET A 31 5.15 -7.31 -11.52
C MET A 31 6.06 -7.82 -10.40
N ILE A 32 6.17 -9.13 -10.29
CA ILE A 32 7.05 -9.82 -9.36
C ILE A 32 8.28 -10.25 -10.13
N LYS A 33 9.44 -9.74 -9.76
CA LYS A 33 10.73 -10.14 -10.32
C LYS A 33 11.47 -11.02 -9.32
N ARG A 34 11.93 -12.18 -9.80
CA ARG A 34 12.76 -13.13 -9.07
C ARG A 34 13.96 -13.53 -9.95
N PRO A 35 15.06 -14.03 -9.42
CA PRO A 35 16.26 -14.35 -10.21
C PRO A 35 16.03 -15.24 -11.43
N LYS A 36 15.04 -16.15 -11.36
CA LYS A 36 14.78 -17.14 -12.41
C LYS A 36 13.45 -16.95 -13.15
N TRP A 37 12.59 -16.02 -12.69
CA TRP A 37 11.26 -15.82 -13.30
C TRP A 37 10.70 -14.43 -13.01
N THR A 38 9.79 -14.04 -13.86
CA THR A 38 8.97 -12.83 -13.66
C THR A 38 7.50 -13.20 -13.85
N LYS A 39 6.64 -12.67 -12.99
CA LYS A 39 5.19 -12.84 -13.07
C LYS A 39 4.53 -11.46 -13.01
N THR A 40 3.54 -11.23 -13.87
CA THR A 40 2.71 -10.03 -13.80
C THR A 40 1.28 -10.40 -13.47
N MET A 41 0.67 -9.65 -12.56
CA MET A 41 -0.74 -9.76 -12.21
C MET A 41 -1.43 -8.43 -12.52
N GLU A 42 -2.65 -8.52 -13.02
CA GLU A 42 -3.52 -7.37 -13.27
C GLU A 42 -4.68 -7.41 -12.29
N LEU A 43 -4.95 -6.29 -11.65
CA LEU A 43 -6.00 -6.19 -10.63
C LEU A 43 -6.91 -5.00 -10.91
N LYS A 44 -8.16 -5.15 -10.48
CA LYS A 44 -9.07 -4.05 -10.21
C LYS A 44 -9.29 -3.96 -8.71
N THR A 45 -9.13 -2.78 -8.15
CA THR A 45 -9.28 -2.58 -6.70
C THR A 45 -10.32 -1.51 -6.42
N TRP A 46 -11.01 -1.67 -5.31
CA TRP A 46 -11.97 -0.72 -4.75
C TRP A 46 -11.71 -0.60 -3.26
N SER A 47 -11.73 0.61 -2.73
CA SER A 47 -11.69 0.83 -1.28
C SER A 47 -12.70 1.90 -0.86
N LYS A 48 -13.14 1.80 0.40
CA LYS A 48 -14.02 2.78 1.04
C LYS A 48 -13.55 3.01 2.48
N GLY A 49 -13.02 4.21 2.72
CA GLY A 49 -12.31 4.51 3.95
C GLY A 49 -11.14 3.57 4.16
N VAL A 50 -10.82 3.29 5.41
CA VAL A 50 -9.74 2.36 5.82
C VAL A 50 -10.25 0.94 6.12
N ASP A 51 -11.58 0.78 6.23
CA ASP A 51 -12.21 -0.45 6.71
C ASP A 51 -12.62 -1.42 5.62
N TYR A 52 -12.78 -0.94 4.38
CA TYR A 52 -13.29 -1.77 3.30
C TYR A 52 -12.38 -1.68 2.09
N ALA A 53 -11.93 -2.82 1.62
CA ALA A 53 -11.18 -2.95 0.37
C ALA A 53 -11.56 -4.23 -0.35
N MET A 54 -11.65 -4.18 -1.67
CA MET A 54 -11.86 -5.34 -2.51
C MET A 54 -10.86 -5.32 -3.65
N ALA A 55 -10.23 -6.46 -3.94
CA ALA A 55 -9.31 -6.62 -5.06
C ALA A 55 -9.74 -7.82 -5.89
N TYR A 56 -10.00 -7.60 -7.17
CA TYR A 56 -10.31 -8.63 -8.16
C TYR A 56 -9.06 -8.87 -9.03
N VAL A 57 -8.62 -10.11 -9.13
CA VAL A 57 -7.51 -10.51 -10.00
C VAL A 57 -8.03 -10.71 -11.42
N LYS A 58 -7.59 -9.86 -12.35
CA LYS A 58 -7.96 -9.88 -13.78
C LYS A 58 -7.08 -10.83 -14.60
N GLY A 59 -5.90 -11.15 -14.10
CA GLY A 59 -4.93 -12.02 -14.75
C GLY A 59 -3.69 -12.24 -13.88
N PRO A 60 -2.90 -13.26 -14.18
CA PRO A 60 -3.00 -14.19 -15.30
C PRO A 60 -4.18 -15.17 -15.16
N GLU A 61 -4.55 -15.83 -16.25
CA GLU A 61 -5.72 -16.74 -16.36
C GLU A 61 -5.84 -17.75 -15.21
N LYS A 62 -4.72 -18.30 -14.76
CA LYS A 62 -4.71 -19.27 -13.64
C LYS A 62 -5.23 -18.71 -12.32
N ASP A 63 -5.13 -17.39 -12.12
CA ASP A 63 -5.51 -16.67 -10.90
C ASP A 63 -6.75 -15.78 -11.11
N GLU A 64 -7.22 -15.65 -12.36
CA GLU A 64 -8.35 -14.80 -12.75
C GLU A 64 -9.61 -15.15 -11.97
N GLY A 65 -10.35 -14.12 -11.58
CA GLY A 65 -11.57 -14.25 -10.79
C GLY A 65 -11.35 -14.45 -9.30
N THR A 66 -10.09 -14.57 -8.83
CA THR A 66 -9.79 -14.57 -7.40
C THR A 66 -10.12 -13.18 -6.83
N VAL A 67 -10.86 -13.15 -5.72
CA VAL A 67 -11.24 -11.90 -5.06
C VAL A 67 -10.77 -11.92 -3.61
N TYR A 68 -10.16 -10.82 -3.21
CA TYR A 68 -9.84 -10.53 -1.81
C TYR A 68 -10.77 -9.44 -1.30
N LEU A 69 -11.29 -9.60 -0.10
CA LEU A 69 -12.14 -8.63 0.58
C LEU A 69 -11.63 -8.39 1.98
N LYS A 70 -11.33 -7.13 2.29
CA LYS A 70 -11.27 -6.63 3.67
C LYS A 70 -12.62 -6.03 4.02
N ALA A 71 -13.20 -6.46 5.12
CA ALA A 71 -14.39 -5.87 5.72
C ALA A 71 -14.13 -5.68 7.22
N LYS A 72 -13.79 -4.45 7.61
CA LYS A 72 -13.30 -4.09 8.95
C LYS A 72 -12.02 -4.89 9.29
N ASN A 73 -12.08 -5.71 10.34
CA ASN A 73 -10.94 -6.53 10.80
C ASN A 73 -10.82 -7.88 10.11
N ASP A 74 -11.79 -8.24 9.27
CA ASP A 74 -11.85 -9.54 8.62
C ASP A 74 -11.34 -9.46 7.18
N VAL A 75 -10.54 -10.46 6.79
CA VAL A 75 -10.09 -10.62 5.41
C VAL A 75 -10.61 -11.95 4.87
N TYR A 76 -11.16 -11.90 3.66
CA TYR A 76 -11.70 -13.06 2.96
C TYR A 76 -11.06 -13.22 1.60
N ASN A 77 -10.94 -14.46 1.16
CA ASN A 77 -10.52 -14.84 -0.19
C ASN A 77 -11.60 -15.68 -0.85
N TYR A 78 -12.05 -15.27 -2.04
CA TYR A 78 -12.90 -16.09 -2.91
C TYR A 78 -12.04 -16.80 -3.96
N LEU A 79 -12.19 -18.09 -4.05
CA LEU A 79 -11.50 -18.99 -4.97
C LEU A 79 -12.49 -19.45 -6.06
N PRO A 80 -12.41 -18.88 -7.30
CA PRO A 80 -13.41 -19.12 -8.34
C PRO A 80 -13.48 -20.59 -8.79
N LYS A 81 -12.33 -21.28 -8.84
CA LYS A 81 -12.26 -22.68 -9.28
C LYS A 81 -13.07 -23.64 -8.41
N VAL A 82 -13.12 -23.39 -7.14
CA VAL A 82 -13.88 -24.21 -6.17
C VAL A 82 -15.13 -23.50 -5.67
N LYS A 83 -15.42 -22.31 -6.16
CA LYS A 83 -16.56 -21.45 -5.80
C LYS A 83 -16.74 -21.29 -4.28
N LYS A 84 -15.62 -21.13 -3.55
CA LYS A 84 -15.61 -20.99 -2.10
C LYS A 84 -15.03 -19.66 -1.66
N THR A 85 -15.69 -19.05 -0.66
CA THR A 85 -15.14 -17.91 0.08
C THR A 85 -14.64 -18.42 1.42
N VAL A 86 -13.39 -18.14 1.74
CA VAL A 86 -12.75 -18.51 3.01
C VAL A 86 -12.33 -17.26 3.77
N LYS A 87 -12.49 -17.24 5.08
CA LYS A 87 -11.90 -16.20 5.94
C LYS A 87 -10.42 -16.54 6.13
N LEU A 88 -9.55 -15.57 5.93
CA LEU A 88 -8.13 -15.75 6.17
C LEU A 88 -7.84 -15.60 7.68
N PRO A 89 -7.19 -16.57 8.30
CA PRO A 89 -6.76 -16.46 9.68
C PRO A 89 -5.62 -15.45 9.82
N ALA A 90 -5.47 -14.85 11.01
CA ALA A 90 -4.53 -13.76 11.26
C ALA A 90 -3.08 -14.11 10.90
N ASN A 91 -2.65 -15.35 11.15
CA ASN A 91 -1.30 -15.82 10.81
C ASN A 91 -1.00 -15.88 9.31
N LEU A 92 -2.01 -15.85 8.44
CA LEU A 92 -1.82 -15.74 6.99
C LEU A 92 -1.76 -14.29 6.50
N LEU A 93 -2.18 -13.32 7.31
CA LEU A 93 -2.15 -11.90 6.93
C LEU A 93 -0.72 -11.36 6.86
N SER A 94 0.19 -11.85 7.70
CA SER A 94 1.62 -11.51 7.70
C SER A 94 2.43 -12.23 6.61
N GLN A 95 1.83 -13.20 5.90
CA GLN A 95 2.53 -13.91 4.84
C GLN A 95 2.52 -13.13 3.52
N ASN A 96 3.54 -13.36 2.71
CA ASN A 96 3.70 -12.73 1.40
C ASN A 96 2.51 -13.04 0.49
N TRP A 97 1.81 -12.00 0.05
CA TRP A 97 0.63 -12.13 -0.80
C TRP A 97 1.02 -12.59 -2.22
N MET A 98 0.51 -13.73 -2.65
CA MET A 98 0.66 -14.29 -4.01
C MET A 98 2.11 -14.32 -4.54
N GLY A 99 3.11 -14.37 -3.65
CA GLY A 99 4.54 -14.40 -4.00
C GLY A 99 5.17 -13.02 -4.21
N THR A 100 4.46 -11.94 -3.90
CA THR A 100 5.00 -10.57 -3.84
C THR A 100 5.92 -10.40 -2.63
N ASP A 101 6.53 -9.24 -2.50
CA ASP A 101 7.26 -8.84 -1.30
C ASP A 101 6.35 -8.07 -0.31
N MET A 102 5.06 -7.93 -0.64
CA MET A 102 4.02 -7.40 0.25
C MET A 102 3.34 -8.53 1.02
N THR A 103 2.91 -8.24 2.23
CA THR A 103 2.02 -9.13 2.98
C THR A 103 0.57 -8.98 2.53
N THR A 104 -0.29 -9.93 2.90
CA THR A 104 -1.74 -9.77 2.69
C THR A 104 -2.26 -8.58 3.47
N ASP A 105 -1.67 -8.28 4.62
CA ASP A 105 -1.98 -7.14 5.47
C ASP A 105 -1.68 -5.81 4.76
N ASP A 106 -0.50 -5.68 4.14
CA ASP A 106 -0.12 -4.49 3.35
C ASP A 106 -1.10 -4.22 2.19
N LEU A 107 -1.64 -5.29 1.57
CA LEU A 107 -2.61 -5.15 0.48
C LEU A 107 -3.94 -4.56 0.94
N VAL A 108 -4.35 -4.86 2.17
CA VAL A 108 -5.71 -4.57 2.65
C VAL A 108 -5.76 -3.53 3.77
N LYS A 109 -4.66 -3.27 4.49
CA LYS A 109 -4.58 -2.23 5.51
C LYS A 109 -4.14 -0.89 4.91
N LEU A 110 -5.04 0.05 4.89
CA LEU A 110 -4.73 1.48 4.73
C LEU A 110 -4.55 2.09 6.13
N SER A 111 -3.40 1.84 6.77
CA SER A 111 -3.11 2.41 8.08
C SER A 111 -2.86 3.92 7.96
N LYS A 112 -3.36 4.69 8.93
CA LYS A 112 -2.95 6.08 9.10
C LYS A 112 -1.72 6.10 10.00
N LEU A 113 -0.56 6.32 9.40
CA LEU A 113 0.72 6.34 10.11
C LEU A 113 0.73 7.36 11.27
N THR A 114 0.01 8.48 11.11
CA THR A 114 -0.15 9.50 12.15
C THR A 114 -0.90 9.03 13.39
N LEU A 115 -1.72 7.98 13.28
CA LEU A 115 -2.42 7.39 14.44
C LEU A 115 -1.50 6.45 15.23
N ASP A 116 -0.73 5.63 14.52
CA ASP A 116 0.01 4.50 15.10
C ASP A 116 1.46 4.85 15.44
N TYR A 117 2.02 5.91 14.85
CA TYR A 117 3.43 6.26 14.99
C TYR A 117 3.64 7.68 15.52
N GLU A 118 4.73 7.85 16.27
CA GLU A 118 5.31 9.16 16.56
C GLU A 118 6.25 9.56 15.42
N ALA A 119 6.06 10.80 14.89
CA ALA A 119 6.82 11.31 13.78
C ALA A 119 7.90 12.30 14.23
N LYS A 120 9.15 12.07 13.77
CA LYS A 120 10.28 12.95 14.01
C LYS A 120 10.91 13.37 12.69
N LEU A 121 11.10 14.68 12.49
CA LEU A 121 11.88 15.19 11.36
C LEU A 121 13.37 14.90 11.61
N SER A 122 13.96 14.08 10.73
CA SER A 122 15.33 13.57 10.87
C SER A 122 16.31 14.22 9.90
N GLY A 123 15.83 15.10 9.00
CA GLY A 123 16.68 15.82 8.07
C GLY A 123 16.05 16.06 6.71
N SER A 124 16.89 16.20 5.70
CA SER A 124 16.50 16.32 4.30
C SER A 124 17.47 15.52 3.42
N ALA A 125 16.97 15.00 2.31
CA ALA A 125 17.77 14.28 1.32
C ALA A 125 17.10 14.37 -0.06
N GLN A 126 17.86 14.06 -1.10
CA GLN A 126 17.30 13.97 -2.46
C GLN A 126 16.87 12.53 -2.77
N VAL A 127 15.70 12.38 -3.41
CA VAL A 127 15.21 11.11 -3.95
C VAL A 127 14.68 11.39 -5.36
N SER A 128 15.22 10.67 -6.35
CA SER A 128 14.81 10.80 -7.75
C SER A 128 14.85 12.27 -8.26
N GLY A 129 15.88 13.05 -7.83
CA GLY A 129 16.06 14.45 -8.22
C GLY A 129 15.15 15.44 -7.51
N ARG A 130 14.40 15.02 -6.48
CA ARG A 130 13.52 15.89 -5.68
C ARG A 130 14.02 16.04 -4.25
N ASP A 131 13.96 17.24 -3.70
CA ASP A 131 14.26 17.51 -2.30
C ASP A 131 13.14 16.97 -1.41
N CYS A 132 13.52 16.14 -0.43
CA CYS A 132 12.59 15.48 0.47
C CYS A 132 12.86 15.86 1.93
N TYR A 133 11.81 15.95 2.70
CA TYR A 133 11.89 15.80 4.16
C TYR A 133 12.16 14.32 4.47
N VAL A 134 13.02 14.04 5.44
CA VAL A 134 13.26 12.70 5.99
C VAL A 134 12.56 12.63 7.33
N ILE A 135 11.57 11.75 7.44
CA ILE A 135 10.77 11.56 8.66
C ILE A 135 10.96 10.15 9.18
N THR A 136 11.40 10.05 10.43
CA THR A 136 11.46 8.78 11.15
C THR A 136 10.17 8.60 11.94
N LEU A 137 9.59 7.42 11.85
CA LEU A 137 8.40 7.00 12.56
C LEU A 137 8.75 5.86 13.52
N ILE A 138 8.35 6.00 14.77
CA ILE A 138 8.49 4.98 15.83
C ILE A 138 7.09 4.63 16.31
N PRO A 139 6.74 3.34 16.48
CA PRO A 139 5.44 2.94 16.98
C PRO A 139 5.12 3.57 18.33
N LYS A 140 3.89 3.99 18.53
CA LYS A 140 3.39 4.35 19.85
C LYS A 140 3.26 3.09 20.72
N PRO A 141 3.36 3.21 22.06
CA PRO A 141 3.32 2.04 22.95
C PRO A 141 2.08 1.16 22.79
N GLU A 142 0.93 1.76 22.43
CA GLU A 142 -0.35 1.08 22.27
C GLU A 142 -0.62 0.61 20.82
N ALA A 143 0.27 0.90 19.89
CA ALA A 143 0.06 0.59 18.47
C ALA A 143 0.29 -0.90 18.17
N ASP A 144 -0.72 -1.55 17.59
CA ASP A 144 -0.61 -2.92 17.08
C ASP A 144 -0.15 -2.87 15.61
N VAL A 145 1.17 -2.71 15.41
CA VAL A 145 1.80 -2.57 14.10
C VAL A 145 2.96 -3.55 13.92
N LEU A 146 3.22 -3.92 12.67
CA LEU A 146 4.26 -4.87 12.31
C LEU A 146 5.68 -4.27 12.36
N TRP A 147 5.81 -2.97 12.09
CA TRP A 147 7.11 -2.36 11.84
C TRP A 147 7.63 -1.61 13.07
N GLY A 148 8.80 -1.99 13.57
CA GLY A 148 9.46 -1.35 14.70
C GLY A 148 10.00 0.06 14.38
N LYS A 149 10.24 0.36 13.10
CA LYS A 149 10.60 1.71 12.61
C LYS A 149 10.28 1.84 11.14
N LEU A 150 9.84 3.04 10.75
CA LEU A 150 9.77 3.46 9.35
C LEU A 150 10.60 4.72 9.15
N VAL A 151 11.21 4.87 7.96
CA VAL A 151 11.79 6.15 7.53
C VAL A 151 11.18 6.50 6.18
N LEU A 152 10.60 7.71 6.09
CA LEU A 152 9.92 8.22 4.93
C LEU A 152 10.67 9.39 4.32
N TRP A 153 10.73 9.41 2.99
CA TRP A 153 11.19 10.56 2.21
C TRP A 153 9.99 11.17 1.49
N ILE A 154 9.60 12.37 1.92
CA ILE A 154 8.41 13.09 1.42
C ILE A 154 8.88 14.33 0.68
N ASP A 155 8.53 14.42 -0.59
CA ASP A 155 8.85 15.58 -1.45
C ASP A 155 8.37 16.89 -0.83
N LYS A 156 9.22 17.90 -0.84
CA LYS A 156 8.96 19.18 -0.17
C LYS A 156 7.93 20.07 -0.89
N ILE A 157 7.72 19.84 -2.17
CA ILE A 157 6.82 20.65 -3.01
C ILE A 157 5.43 20.05 -3.00
N ASP A 158 5.32 18.81 -3.42
CA ASP A 158 4.03 18.15 -3.64
C ASP A 158 3.61 17.24 -2.49
N PHE A 159 4.44 17.03 -1.48
CA PHE A 159 4.22 16.08 -0.37
C PHE A 159 3.96 14.64 -0.84
N ILE A 160 4.57 14.26 -1.96
CA ILE A 160 4.52 12.87 -2.45
C ILE A 160 5.54 12.04 -1.67
N GLN A 161 5.13 10.89 -1.15
CA GLN A 161 6.04 9.93 -0.52
C GLN A 161 6.82 9.21 -1.62
N LEU A 162 8.14 9.47 -1.70
CA LEU A 162 9.02 8.96 -2.75
C LEU A 162 9.87 7.78 -2.32
N LYS A 163 10.07 7.59 -1.01
CA LYS A 163 10.77 6.43 -0.51
C LYS A 163 10.30 6.11 0.90
N THR A 164 10.26 4.82 1.24
CA THR A 164 10.06 4.32 2.60
C THR A 164 10.99 3.15 2.85
N THR A 165 11.63 3.12 4.02
CA THR A 165 12.32 1.94 4.51
C THR A 165 11.58 1.38 5.72
N PHE A 166 11.46 0.06 5.74
CA PHE A 166 10.74 -0.69 6.76
C PHE A 166 11.72 -1.51 7.58
N TYR A 167 11.64 -1.38 8.88
CA TYR A 167 12.49 -2.09 9.83
C TYR A 167 11.61 -2.92 10.77
N ASP A 168 12.05 -4.10 11.12
CA ASP A 168 11.38 -4.97 12.10
C ASP A 168 11.58 -4.49 13.55
N GLU A 169 11.18 -5.32 14.50
CA GLU A 169 11.29 -5.03 15.94
C GLU A 169 12.74 -4.95 16.40
N ASP A 170 13.65 -5.70 15.76
CA ASP A 170 15.11 -5.69 16.04
C ASP A 170 15.82 -4.53 15.31
N LEU A 171 15.07 -3.71 14.59
CA LEU A 171 15.54 -2.59 13.77
C LEU A 171 16.39 -3.01 12.56
N ASP A 172 16.25 -4.25 12.12
CA ASP A 172 16.86 -4.72 10.88
C ASP A 172 16.04 -4.27 9.68
N LEU A 173 16.74 -3.85 8.60
CA LEU A 173 16.08 -3.43 7.37
C LEU A 173 15.43 -4.62 6.67
N VAL A 174 14.11 -4.57 6.51
CA VAL A 174 13.31 -5.61 5.84
C VAL A 174 13.00 -5.27 4.40
N ASN A 175 12.48 -4.07 4.14
CA ASN A 175 12.06 -3.64 2.81
C ASN A 175 12.41 -2.18 2.54
N THR A 176 12.64 -1.86 1.26
CA THR A 176 12.65 -0.48 0.76
C THR A 176 11.61 -0.35 -0.33
N VAL A 177 10.74 0.64 -0.24
CA VAL A 177 9.81 1.03 -1.31
C VAL A 177 10.27 2.35 -1.91
N ILE A 178 10.36 2.41 -3.24
CA ILE A 178 10.74 3.60 -4.00
C ILE A 178 9.58 3.97 -4.91
N GLY A 179 9.07 5.19 -4.76
CA GLY A 179 8.07 5.80 -5.63
C GLY A 179 8.71 6.51 -6.81
N GLY A 180 8.11 6.37 -7.96
CA GLY A 180 8.56 7.01 -9.20
C GLY A 180 7.44 7.18 -10.20
N ASP A 181 7.77 7.65 -11.39
CA ASP A 181 6.82 7.88 -12.48
C ASP A 181 5.63 8.75 -12.01
N ILE A 182 5.96 9.96 -11.53
CA ILE A 182 4.97 10.89 -10.98
C ILE A 182 4.09 11.41 -12.10
N LYS A 183 2.78 11.21 -11.97
CA LYS A 183 1.80 11.65 -12.95
C LYS A 183 0.45 11.95 -12.32
N ASN A 184 -0.42 12.58 -13.10
CA ASN A 184 -1.80 12.82 -12.69
C ASN A 184 -2.59 11.51 -12.74
N LEU A 185 -3.07 11.08 -11.58
CA LEU A 185 -3.97 9.93 -11.41
C LEU A 185 -5.26 10.44 -10.77
N GLY A 186 -6.32 10.52 -11.56
CA GLY A 186 -7.63 10.95 -11.06
C GLY A 186 -7.67 12.36 -10.46
N GLY A 187 -6.88 13.29 -11.00
CA GLY A 187 -6.80 14.68 -10.53
C GLY A 187 -5.71 14.94 -9.48
N LYS A 188 -5.00 13.91 -9.01
CA LYS A 188 -3.93 14.04 -8.02
C LYS A 188 -2.57 13.68 -8.62
N MET A 189 -1.54 14.51 -8.37
CA MET A 189 -0.15 14.17 -8.70
C MET A 189 0.38 13.14 -7.70
N LEU A 190 0.66 11.93 -8.16
CA LEU A 190 1.06 10.78 -7.34
C LEU A 190 2.20 10.01 -8.01
N ALA A 191 3.00 9.30 -7.21
CA ALA A 191 3.90 8.28 -7.72
C ALA A 191 3.05 7.09 -8.25
N SER A 192 3.05 6.90 -9.57
CA SER A 192 2.27 5.84 -10.19
C SER A 192 2.96 4.48 -10.17
N LYS A 193 4.25 4.46 -9.89
CA LYS A 193 5.07 3.25 -9.80
C LYS A 193 5.73 3.16 -8.44
N LEU A 194 5.48 2.06 -7.72
CA LEU A 194 6.12 1.75 -6.46
C LEU A 194 6.97 0.49 -6.65
N THR A 195 8.26 0.57 -6.35
CA THR A 195 9.17 -0.57 -6.42
C THR A 195 9.57 -0.98 -5.01
N MET A 196 9.13 -2.15 -4.58
CA MET A 196 9.51 -2.76 -3.31
C MET A 196 10.72 -3.67 -3.53
N ILE A 197 11.75 -3.47 -2.73
CA ILE A 197 13.03 -4.19 -2.77
C ILE A 197 13.26 -4.80 -1.40
N PRO A 198 13.15 -6.12 -1.24
CA PRO A 198 13.43 -6.79 0.02
C PRO A 198 14.94 -6.77 0.32
N ALA A 199 15.30 -6.50 1.57
CA ALA A 199 16.70 -6.46 2.00
C ALA A 199 17.34 -7.85 1.88
N GLY A 200 18.61 -7.88 1.52
CA GLY A 200 19.39 -9.11 1.40
C GLY A 200 18.98 -10.05 0.24
N LYS A 201 17.98 -9.72 -0.57
CA LYS A 201 17.49 -10.58 -1.66
C LYS A 201 17.83 -9.99 -3.03
N VAL A 202 19.08 -10.20 -3.47
CA VAL A 202 19.58 -9.67 -4.75
C VAL A 202 18.73 -10.16 -5.93
N GLY A 203 18.39 -9.24 -6.83
CA GLY A 203 17.60 -9.54 -8.04
C GLY A 203 16.12 -9.79 -7.80
N GLN A 204 15.61 -9.59 -6.57
CA GLN A 204 14.19 -9.68 -6.24
C GLN A 204 13.58 -8.29 -6.09
N SER A 205 12.38 -8.13 -6.60
CA SER A 205 11.56 -6.94 -6.38
C SER A 205 10.10 -7.20 -6.72
N THR A 206 9.22 -6.39 -6.16
CA THR A 206 7.83 -6.27 -6.57
C THR A 206 7.58 -4.85 -7.05
N VAL A 207 7.06 -4.70 -8.26
CA VAL A 207 6.73 -3.40 -8.85
C VAL A 207 5.22 -3.28 -8.97
N ILE A 208 4.65 -2.31 -8.29
CA ILE A 208 3.23 -1.95 -8.38
C ILE A 208 3.12 -0.75 -9.30
N THR A 209 2.24 -0.83 -10.29
CA THR A 209 1.96 0.27 -11.22
C THR A 209 0.47 0.59 -11.21
N TYR A 210 0.11 1.77 -10.74
CA TYR A 210 -1.25 2.31 -10.86
C TYR A 210 -1.46 2.83 -12.27
N LYS A 211 -2.28 2.12 -13.06
CA LYS A 211 -2.61 2.50 -14.44
C LYS A 211 -3.63 3.63 -14.46
N THR A 212 -4.67 3.47 -13.66
CA THR A 212 -5.73 4.47 -13.46
C THR A 212 -6.12 4.53 -12.00
N MET A 213 -6.56 5.71 -11.54
CA MET A 213 -7.19 5.89 -10.24
C MET A 213 -8.41 6.81 -10.40
N LYS A 214 -9.47 6.51 -9.66
CA LYS A 214 -10.64 7.37 -9.49
C LYS A 214 -10.90 7.53 -8.00
N PHE A 215 -11.12 8.76 -7.59
CA PHE A 215 -11.37 9.14 -6.21
C PHE A 215 -12.81 9.58 -6.03
N ASP A 216 -13.36 9.39 -4.84
CA ASP A 216 -14.67 9.87 -4.39
C ASP A 216 -15.86 9.43 -5.28
N THR A 217 -15.67 8.35 -6.06
CA THR A 217 -16.75 7.71 -6.79
C THR A 217 -17.67 6.99 -5.80
N PRO A 218 -18.98 7.27 -5.79
CA PRO A 218 -19.89 6.62 -4.83
C PRO A 218 -19.86 5.10 -4.96
N ILE A 219 -19.60 4.40 -3.86
CA ILE A 219 -19.69 2.95 -3.72
C ILE A 219 -20.55 2.65 -2.50
N ASP A 220 -21.59 1.85 -2.66
CA ASP A 220 -22.41 1.42 -1.54
C ASP A 220 -21.66 0.42 -0.66
N TYR A 221 -21.91 0.41 0.66
CA TYR A 221 -21.29 -0.55 1.58
C TYR A 221 -21.64 -2.00 1.25
N SER A 222 -22.83 -2.24 0.69
CA SER A 222 -23.26 -3.57 0.26
C SER A 222 -22.35 -4.18 -0.81
N PHE A 223 -21.63 -3.35 -1.60
CA PHE A 223 -20.63 -3.83 -2.54
C PHE A 223 -19.55 -4.67 -1.85
N PHE A 224 -19.17 -4.32 -0.63
CA PHE A 224 -18.15 -5.00 0.17
C PHE A 224 -18.72 -6.17 1.00
N ALA A 225 -19.83 -6.76 0.58
CA ALA A 225 -20.38 -7.94 1.21
C ALA A 225 -19.74 -9.22 0.66
N LYS A 226 -19.54 -10.24 1.51
CA LYS A 226 -19.03 -11.56 1.11
C LYS A 226 -19.84 -12.18 -0.04
N SER A 227 -21.16 -12.00 -0.02
CA SER A 227 -22.07 -12.50 -1.06
C SER A 227 -21.85 -11.87 -2.44
N ASN A 228 -21.14 -10.75 -2.51
CA ASN A 228 -20.81 -10.07 -3.75
C ASN A 228 -19.48 -10.52 -4.34
N MET A 229 -18.57 -11.11 -3.55
CA MET A 229 -17.25 -11.54 -4.05
C MET A 229 -17.34 -12.41 -5.32
N PRO A 230 -18.26 -13.41 -5.44
CA PRO A 230 -18.40 -14.21 -6.66
C PRO A 230 -18.98 -13.43 -7.86
N LYS A 231 -19.57 -12.27 -7.63
CA LYS A 231 -20.31 -11.49 -8.65
C LYS A 231 -19.49 -10.29 -9.17
N VAL A 232 -18.45 -9.91 -8.43
CA VAL A 232 -17.60 -8.76 -8.81
C VAL A 232 -16.90 -9.05 -10.13
N LYS A 233 -16.93 -8.06 -11.01
CA LYS A 233 -16.22 -8.05 -12.30
C LYS A 233 -15.45 -6.74 -12.42
N PRO A 234 -14.32 -6.72 -13.18
CA PRO A 234 -13.51 -5.52 -13.40
C PRO A 234 -14.21 -4.45 -14.23
#